data_dbf8574f4de0882c1fc04c8e450a4508
#
_entry.id   dbf8574f4de0882c1fc04c8e450a4508
#
_cell.length_a   1.000
_cell.length_b   1.000
_cell.length_c   1.000
_cell.angle_alpha   90.00
_cell.angle_beta   90.00
_cell.angle_gamma   90.00
#
_symmetry.space_group_name_H-M   'P 1'
#
loop_
_entity.id
_entity.type
_entity.pdbx_description
1 polymer ?
#
loop_
_entity_poly.entity_id
_entity_poly.type
_entity_poly.pdbx_seq_one_letter_code
_entity_poly.pdbx_strand_id
1 'polypeptide(L)'
;CLLLPTLNEEQYGSLNEFFFCGEILPHRAAKALVNRFPSATIYNTYGPTEATVAVTSIQITQEILDQYPTLPVGVERPGARLSTTDEGELVIEGQSVSLGYLKNDQKTAEVFNFDDGIRTYHTGDKAKFENGQWFIQGRIDFQIKLNGYRMELEEIETQLRQSEFVKE
;
A
#
# COMPACT_ATOMS: atom_id res chain seq x y z
N CYS A 1 3.17 -12.78 1.29
CA CYS A 1 4.29 -13.28 2.09
C CYS A 1 3.99 -14.70 2.53
N LEU A 2 4.63 -15.68 1.87
CA LEU A 2 4.58 -17.07 2.30
C LEU A 2 5.55 -17.23 3.46
N LEU A 3 5.10 -16.88 4.64
CA LEU A 3 5.81 -17.22 5.86
C LEU A 3 5.93 -18.72 5.91
N LEU A 4 7.17 -19.19 6.01
CA LEU A 4 7.43 -20.62 6.15
C LEU A 4 6.54 -21.16 7.27
N PRO A 5 5.82 -22.25 7.06
CA PRO A 5 4.88 -22.81 8.06
C PRO A 5 5.51 -23.05 9.43
N THR A 6 6.82 -23.21 9.47
CA THR A 6 7.62 -23.50 10.67
C THR A 6 8.17 -22.25 11.38
N LEU A 7 8.03 -21.05 10.79
CA LEU A 7 8.53 -19.81 11.38
C LEU A 7 7.76 -19.50 12.67
N ASN A 8 8.43 -19.44 13.80
CA ASN A 8 7.85 -19.12 15.11
C ASN A 8 8.86 -18.46 16.05
N GLU A 9 8.39 -17.93 17.17
CA GLU A 9 9.21 -17.23 18.16
C GLU A 9 10.25 -18.14 18.85
N GLU A 10 9.94 -19.41 19.04
CA GLU A 10 10.88 -20.36 19.65
C GLU A 10 12.17 -20.47 18.84
N GLN A 11 12.06 -20.46 17.49
CA GLN A 11 13.22 -20.56 16.59
C GLN A 11 13.84 -19.19 16.27
N TYR A 12 13.05 -18.12 16.31
CA TYR A 12 13.43 -16.78 15.87
C TYR A 12 13.04 -15.70 16.88
N GLY A 13 13.34 -15.95 18.18
CA GLY A 13 12.96 -15.07 19.29
C GLY A 13 13.56 -13.66 19.26
N SER A 14 14.50 -13.40 18.36
CA SER A 14 15.03 -12.04 18.11
C SER A 14 14.16 -11.21 17.16
N LEU A 15 13.16 -11.83 16.48
CA LEU A 15 12.21 -11.12 15.61
C LEU A 15 11.08 -10.55 16.47
N ASN A 16 11.21 -9.30 16.82
CA ASN A 16 10.28 -8.60 17.71
C ASN A 16 9.40 -7.57 17.01
N GLU A 17 9.64 -7.29 15.73
CA GLU A 17 8.82 -6.40 14.92
C GLU A 17 8.67 -6.91 13.49
N PHE A 18 7.46 -6.79 12.94
CA PHE A 18 7.13 -7.11 11.55
C PHE A 18 6.41 -5.93 10.91
N PHE A 19 6.96 -5.45 9.79
CA PHE A 19 6.36 -4.38 8.99
C PHE A 19 5.89 -4.91 7.65
N PHE A 20 4.62 -4.68 7.34
CA PHE A 20 4.02 -5.04 6.07
C PHE A 20 3.64 -3.80 5.30
N CYS A 21 4.11 -3.70 4.06
CA CYS A 21 3.80 -2.62 3.12
C CYS A 21 3.84 -3.14 1.69
N GLY A 22 3.20 -2.43 0.77
CA GLY A 22 3.28 -2.68 -0.67
C GLY A 22 2.23 -3.64 -1.22
N GLU A 23 1.75 -4.58 -0.42
CA GLU A 23 0.65 -5.50 -0.77
C GLU A 23 -0.36 -5.56 0.37
N ILE A 24 -1.57 -6.06 0.07
CA ILE A 24 -2.59 -6.28 1.11
C ILE A 24 -2.09 -7.35 2.07
N LEU A 25 -2.05 -7.05 3.36
CA LEU A 25 -1.80 -8.04 4.41
C LEU A 25 -3.04 -8.92 4.59
N PRO A 26 -3.01 -10.21 4.21
CA PRO A 26 -4.16 -11.07 4.40
C PRO A 26 -4.43 -11.31 5.89
N HIS A 27 -5.69 -11.22 6.30
CA HIS A 27 -6.12 -11.44 7.67
C HIS A 27 -5.57 -12.75 8.27
N ARG A 28 -5.63 -13.86 7.51
CA ARG A 28 -5.09 -15.17 7.92
C ARG A 28 -3.58 -15.13 8.21
N ALA A 29 -2.83 -14.34 7.42
CA ALA A 29 -1.37 -14.21 7.60
C ALA A 29 -1.05 -13.40 8.86
N ALA A 30 -1.75 -12.29 9.06
CA ALA A 30 -1.62 -11.49 10.28
C ALA A 30 -1.96 -12.31 11.53
N LYS A 31 -3.08 -13.04 11.53
CA LYS A 31 -3.49 -13.92 12.63
C LYS A 31 -2.46 -15.02 12.92
N ALA A 32 -1.89 -15.62 11.87
CA ALA A 32 -0.83 -16.61 12.04
C ALA A 32 0.43 -16.03 12.70
N LEU A 33 0.79 -14.79 12.36
CA LEU A 33 1.93 -14.09 12.97
C LEU A 33 1.68 -13.75 14.43
N VAL A 34 0.54 -13.16 14.77
CA VAL A 34 0.16 -12.86 16.16
C VAL A 34 0.26 -14.11 17.03
N ASN A 35 -0.22 -15.26 16.52
CA ASN A 35 -0.17 -16.52 17.27
C ASN A 35 1.24 -17.12 17.38
N ARG A 36 2.09 -16.92 16.39
CA ARG A 36 3.44 -17.52 16.35
C ARG A 36 4.50 -16.68 17.02
N PHE A 37 4.27 -15.37 17.13
CA PHE A 37 5.16 -14.39 17.70
C PHE A 37 4.38 -13.51 18.69
N PRO A 38 3.91 -14.08 19.82
CA PRO A 38 3.06 -13.35 20.76
C PRO A 38 3.77 -12.17 21.42
N SER A 39 5.10 -12.15 21.46
CA SER A 39 5.89 -11.03 22.00
C SER A 39 6.26 -9.99 20.94
N ALA A 40 6.00 -10.27 19.64
CA ALA A 40 6.36 -9.35 18.58
C ALA A 40 5.24 -8.37 18.26
N THR A 41 5.62 -7.19 17.78
CA THR A 41 4.70 -6.18 17.27
C THR A 41 4.56 -6.32 15.76
N ILE A 42 3.33 -6.32 15.26
CA ILE A 42 3.04 -6.45 13.83
C ILE A 42 2.40 -5.15 13.37
N TYR A 43 2.98 -4.53 12.34
CA TYR A 43 2.48 -3.32 11.72
C TYR A 43 1.99 -3.59 10.30
N ASN A 44 0.77 -3.13 10.01
CA ASN A 44 0.26 -2.98 8.64
C ASN A 44 0.41 -1.51 8.26
N THR A 45 1.06 -1.25 7.14
CA THR A 45 1.38 0.10 6.67
C THR A 45 0.99 0.24 5.20
N TYR A 46 0.73 1.47 4.78
CA TYR A 46 0.46 1.77 3.39
C TYR A 46 1.21 3.02 2.95
N GLY A 47 1.66 3.00 1.72
CA GLY A 47 2.20 4.13 0.98
C GLY A 47 2.91 3.67 -0.28
N PRO A 48 2.76 4.45 -1.38
CA PRO A 48 3.49 4.21 -2.61
C PRO A 48 4.92 4.76 -2.53
N THR A 49 5.77 4.34 -3.45
CA THR A 49 7.14 4.87 -3.61
C THR A 49 7.13 6.39 -3.80
N GLU A 50 6.13 6.90 -4.51
CA GLU A 50 5.92 8.32 -4.79
C GLU A 50 5.67 9.18 -3.53
N ALA A 51 5.34 8.54 -2.39
CA ALA A 51 5.15 9.20 -1.11
C ALA A 51 6.03 8.60 0.02
N THR A 52 7.22 8.12 -0.32
CA THR A 52 8.24 7.63 0.62
C THR A 52 7.76 6.42 1.44
N VAL A 53 7.24 5.40 0.74
CA VAL A 53 6.91 4.03 1.17
C VAL A 53 5.75 3.91 2.15
N ALA A 54 5.76 4.58 3.32
CA ALA A 54 4.71 4.38 4.32
C ALA A 54 4.20 5.73 4.84
N VAL A 55 2.95 6.04 4.53
CA VAL A 55 2.25 7.26 5.00
C VAL A 55 1.21 6.97 6.06
N THR A 56 0.82 5.69 6.22
CA THR A 56 -0.06 5.25 7.30
C THR A 56 0.53 4.07 8.05
N SER A 57 0.03 3.83 9.26
CA SER A 57 0.43 2.69 10.07
C SER A 57 -0.63 2.31 11.08
N ILE A 58 -0.78 1.01 11.33
CA ILE A 58 -1.55 0.45 12.43
C ILE A 58 -0.84 -0.78 12.99
N GLN A 59 -0.83 -0.90 14.32
CA GLN A 59 -0.45 -2.14 14.98
C GLN A 59 -1.58 -3.17 14.86
N ILE A 60 -1.28 -4.35 14.39
CA ILE A 60 -2.23 -5.47 14.32
C ILE A 60 -2.23 -6.21 15.66
N THR A 61 -3.31 -6.02 16.40
CA THR A 61 -3.57 -6.72 17.67
C THR A 61 -4.67 -7.78 17.46
N GLN A 62 -4.89 -8.62 18.47
CA GLN A 62 -6.02 -9.55 18.45
C GLN A 62 -7.36 -8.82 18.33
N GLU A 63 -7.50 -7.65 18.97
CA GLU A 63 -8.71 -6.81 18.88
C GLU A 63 -8.96 -6.34 17.44
N ILE A 64 -7.93 -5.88 16.72
CA ILE A 64 -8.02 -5.48 15.30
C ILE A 64 -8.43 -6.68 14.43
N LEU A 65 -7.85 -7.86 14.69
CA LEU A 65 -8.21 -9.09 13.98
C LEU A 65 -9.67 -9.50 14.22
N ASP A 66 -10.17 -9.35 15.43
CA ASP A 66 -11.53 -9.72 15.77
C ASP A 66 -12.57 -8.71 15.23
N GLN A 67 -12.17 -7.43 15.16
CA GLN A 67 -13.04 -6.35 14.70
C GLN A 67 -13.15 -6.26 13.18
N TYR A 68 -12.05 -6.51 12.44
CA TYR A 68 -11.99 -6.24 11.01
C TYR A 68 -11.66 -7.48 10.18
N PRO A 69 -12.58 -7.96 9.34
CA PRO A 69 -12.32 -9.06 8.40
C PRO A 69 -11.35 -8.64 7.28
N THR A 70 -11.36 -7.36 6.90
CA THR A 70 -10.35 -6.73 6.04
C THR A 70 -9.55 -5.77 6.90
N LEU A 71 -8.23 -5.98 6.96
CA LEU A 71 -7.38 -5.21 7.85
C LEU A 71 -7.23 -3.76 7.37
N PRO A 72 -7.37 -2.77 8.28
CA PRO A 72 -7.07 -1.39 7.98
C PRO A 72 -5.57 -1.18 7.78
N VAL A 73 -5.21 -0.09 7.12
CA VAL A 73 -3.83 0.39 7.00
C VAL A 73 -3.50 1.49 8.01
N GLY A 74 -4.46 1.81 8.87
CA GLY A 74 -4.29 2.71 10.00
C GLY A 74 -4.60 4.17 9.71
N VAL A 75 -3.89 5.04 10.42
CA VAL A 75 -3.99 6.48 10.31
C VAL A 75 -2.73 7.08 9.74
N GLU A 76 -2.82 8.34 9.30
CA GLU A 76 -1.69 9.09 8.77
C GLU A 76 -0.58 9.26 9.80
N ARG A 77 0.65 9.14 9.36
CA ARG A 77 1.80 9.56 10.14
C ARG A 77 1.93 11.08 10.17
N PRO A 78 2.60 11.66 11.16
CA PRO A 78 2.86 13.10 11.22
C PRO A 78 3.51 13.62 9.93
N GLY A 79 2.94 14.69 9.37
CA GLY A 79 3.43 15.33 8.14
C GLY A 79 2.83 14.78 6.84
N ALA A 80 1.98 13.76 6.91
CA ALA A 80 1.14 13.32 5.81
C ALA A 80 -0.32 13.65 6.10
N ARG A 81 -1.09 13.94 5.05
CA ARG A 81 -2.55 14.06 5.07
C ARG A 81 -3.11 13.19 3.96
N LEU A 82 -4.18 12.49 4.23
CA LEU A 82 -4.90 11.68 3.27
C LEU A 82 -6.31 12.23 3.06
N SER A 83 -6.77 12.16 1.83
CA SER A 83 -8.14 12.48 1.45
C SER A 83 -8.58 11.56 0.32
N THR A 84 -9.87 11.60 -0.04
CA THR A 84 -10.36 10.91 -1.23
C THR A 84 -11.02 11.89 -2.17
N THR A 85 -10.91 11.64 -3.48
CA THR A 85 -11.73 12.30 -4.50
C THR A 85 -13.20 11.84 -4.39
N ASP A 86 -14.08 12.46 -5.16
CA ASP A 86 -15.50 12.05 -5.24
C ASP A 86 -15.66 10.62 -5.80
N GLU A 87 -14.71 10.16 -6.63
CA GLU A 87 -14.65 8.81 -7.17
C GLU A 87 -14.05 7.79 -6.18
N GLY A 88 -13.55 8.27 -5.03
CA GLY A 88 -12.95 7.45 -3.99
C GLY A 88 -11.46 7.14 -4.20
N GLU A 89 -10.77 7.87 -5.10
CA GLU A 89 -9.32 7.79 -5.23
C GLU A 89 -8.63 8.38 -4.01
N LEU A 90 -7.65 7.66 -3.47
CA LEU A 90 -6.82 8.16 -2.39
C LEU A 90 -5.80 9.19 -2.89
N VAL A 91 -5.80 10.34 -2.24
CA VAL A 91 -4.83 11.43 -2.48
C VAL A 91 -3.95 11.58 -1.25
N ILE A 92 -2.64 11.64 -1.47
CA ILE A 92 -1.64 11.86 -0.41
C ILE A 92 -1.09 13.27 -0.55
N GLU A 93 -1.07 13.99 0.57
CA GLU A 93 -0.55 15.35 0.66
C GLU A 93 0.56 15.40 1.71
N GLY A 94 1.61 16.17 1.44
CA GLY A 94 2.65 16.48 2.41
C GLY A 94 4.09 16.35 1.93
N GLN A 95 5.01 16.49 2.86
CA GLN A 95 6.46 16.54 2.57
C GLN A 95 7.04 15.21 2.09
N SER A 96 6.35 14.10 2.36
CA SER A 96 6.76 12.77 1.90
C SER A 96 6.52 12.53 0.41
N VAL A 97 5.68 13.37 -0.22
CA VAL A 97 5.39 13.29 -1.66
C VAL A 97 6.62 13.72 -2.45
N SER A 98 7.04 12.91 -3.43
CA SER A 98 8.20 13.15 -4.27
C SER A 98 8.01 14.33 -5.21
N LEU A 99 9.07 14.73 -5.90
CA LEU A 99 9.04 15.84 -6.87
C LEU A 99 8.40 15.44 -8.21
N GLY A 100 8.21 14.16 -8.45
CA GLY A 100 7.71 13.62 -9.72
C GLY A 100 8.61 12.53 -10.29
N TYR A 101 8.36 12.15 -11.53
CA TYR A 101 9.10 11.13 -12.26
C TYR A 101 10.27 11.73 -13.05
N LEU A 102 11.44 11.15 -12.90
CA LEU A 102 12.63 11.62 -13.61
C LEU A 102 12.45 11.51 -15.14
N LYS A 103 12.64 12.63 -15.84
CA LYS A 103 12.52 12.73 -17.30
C LYS A 103 11.15 12.31 -17.85
N ASN A 104 10.10 12.46 -17.06
CA ASN A 104 8.73 12.17 -17.47
C ASN A 104 7.77 13.23 -16.92
N ASP A 105 7.88 14.43 -17.48
CA ASP A 105 7.10 15.60 -17.03
C ASP A 105 5.60 15.42 -17.32
N GLN A 106 5.27 14.72 -18.42
CA GLN A 106 3.88 14.43 -18.76
C GLN A 106 3.23 13.58 -17.66
N LYS A 107 3.83 12.44 -17.32
CA LYS A 107 3.27 11.56 -16.27
C LYS A 107 3.31 12.22 -14.90
N THR A 108 4.30 13.07 -14.64
CA THR A 108 4.37 13.85 -13.41
C THR A 108 3.16 14.78 -13.30
N ALA A 109 2.84 15.54 -14.36
CA ALA A 109 1.72 16.47 -14.35
C ALA A 109 0.33 15.78 -14.24
N GLU A 110 0.24 14.50 -14.63
CA GLU A 110 -1.01 13.73 -14.52
C GLU A 110 -1.36 13.36 -13.06
N VAL A 111 -0.36 13.09 -12.23
CA VAL A 111 -0.59 12.49 -10.90
C VAL A 111 -0.03 13.29 -9.72
N PHE A 112 0.86 14.26 -9.98
CA PHE A 112 1.39 15.14 -8.96
C PHE A 112 0.87 16.57 -9.16
N ASN A 113 0.50 17.20 -8.05
CA ASN A 113 0.21 18.63 -8.01
C ASN A 113 1.09 19.30 -6.97
N PHE A 114 1.35 20.58 -7.19
CA PHE A 114 2.08 21.43 -6.27
C PHE A 114 1.34 22.76 -6.16
N ASP A 115 0.71 23.00 -5.02
CA ASP A 115 -0.07 24.19 -4.74
C ASP A 115 0.27 24.73 -3.35
N ASP A 116 0.48 26.03 -3.25
CA ASP A 116 0.83 26.76 -2.01
C ASP A 116 1.97 26.11 -1.18
N GLY A 117 2.96 25.57 -1.87
CA GLY A 117 4.10 24.90 -1.21
C GLY A 117 3.82 23.47 -0.74
N ILE A 118 2.64 22.95 -1.03
CA ILE A 118 2.20 21.61 -0.64
C ILE A 118 2.18 20.71 -1.87
N ARG A 119 2.76 19.53 -1.76
CA ARG A 119 2.73 18.52 -2.82
C ARG A 119 1.64 17.51 -2.54
N THR A 120 0.91 17.15 -3.59
CA THR A 120 -0.10 16.11 -3.57
C THR A 120 0.21 15.05 -4.61
N TYR A 121 -0.20 13.82 -4.34
CA TYR A 121 -0.06 12.69 -5.24
C TYR A 121 -1.36 11.90 -5.33
N HIS A 122 -1.86 11.75 -6.54
CA HIS A 122 -2.99 10.91 -6.91
C HIS A 122 -2.51 9.47 -7.06
N THR A 123 -2.97 8.60 -6.15
CA THR A 123 -2.37 7.26 -6.01
C THR A 123 -2.87 6.24 -7.01
N GLY A 124 -4.06 6.46 -7.59
CA GLY A 124 -4.81 5.45 -8.32
C GLY A 124 -5.37 4.32 -7.43
N ASP A 125 -5.12 4.34 -6.13
CA ASP A 125 -5.71 3.39 -5.19
C ASP A 125 -7.07 3.90 -4.70
N LYS A 126 -8.06 3.01 -4.64
CA LYS A 126 -9.37 3.29 -4.04
C LYS A 126 -9.30 3.06 -2.54
N ALA A 127 -9.78 4.03 -1.77
CA ALA A 127 -9.74 3.95 -0.31
C ALA A 127 -11.02 4.48 0.33
N LYS A 128 -11.22 4.12 1.61
CA LYS A 128 -12.23 4.70 2.47
C LYS A 128 -11.68 4.96 3.86
N PHE A 129 -12.19 6.00 4.50
CA PHE A 129 -11.97 6.27 5.93
C PHE A 129 -13.21 5.88 6.70
N GLU A 130 -13.06 4.93 7.62
CA GLU A 130 -14.18 4.38 8.38
C GLU A 130 -13.71 3.98 9.79
N ASN A 131 -14.52 4.30 10.81
CA ASN A 131 -14.20 4.03 12.21
C ASN A 131 -12.82 4.55 12.65
N GLY A 132 -12.40 5.71 12.11
CA GLY A 132 -11.09 6.31 12.43
C GLY A 132 -9.89 5.63 11.77
N GLN A 133 -10.09 4.78 10.75
CA GLN A 133 -9.04 4.03 10.07
C GLN A 133 -9.18 4.10 8.56
N TRP A 134 -8.06 4.10 7.84
CA TRP A 134 -8.02 3.97 6.39
C TRP A 134 -8.04 2.50 5.96
N PHE A 135 -8.79 2.23 4.89
CA PHE A 135 -8.87 0.93 4.23
C PHE A 135 -8.59 1.09 2.73
N ILE A 136 -7.68 0.31 2.20
CA ILE A 136 -7.44 0.23 0.76
C ILE A 136 -8.37 -0.81 0.16
N GLN A 137 -9.12 -0.42 -0.89
CA GLN A 137 -10.15 -1.24 -1.50
C GLN A 137 -9.73 -1.85 -2.84
N GLY A 138 -8.56 -1.48 -3.36
CA GLY A 138 -8.03 -1.91 -4.66
C GLY A 138 -7.53 -0.74 -5.47
N ARG A 139 -7.50 -0.92 -6.81
CA ARG A 139 -7.06 0.09 -7.77
C ARG A 139 -8.24 0.62 -8.58
N ILE A 140 -8.14 1.88 -8.98
CA ILE A 140 -9.05 2.50 -9.95
C ILE A 140 -8.58 2.21 -11.38
N ASP A 141 -7.26 2.11 -11.56
CA ASP A 141 -6.59 1.79 -12.82
C ASP A 141 -6.29 0.28 -12.98
N PHE A 142 -5.66 -0.07 -14.09
CA PHE A 142 -5.29 -1.45 -14.43
C PHE A 142 -3.93 -1.88 -13.88
N GLN A 143 -3.32 -1.10 -12.99
CA GLN A 143 -2.05 -1.45 -12.37
C GLN A 143 -2.24 -2.60 -11.38
N ILE A 144 -1.33 -3.57 -11.40
CA ILE A 144 -1.35 -4.71 -10.49
C ILE A 144 -0.05 -4.80 -9.68
N LYS A 145 -0.16 -5.38 -8.49
CA LYS A 145 0.99 -5.76 -7.66
C LYS A 145 1.02 -7.27 -7.55
N LEU A 146 2.11 -7.88 -8.00
CA LEU A 146 2.28 -9.33 -7.99
C LEU A 146 3.67 -9.70 -7.51
N ASN A 147 3.77 -10.39 -6.37
CA ASN A 147 5.04 -10.82 -5.78
C ASN A 147 6.04 -9.66 -5.57
N GLY A 148 5.56 -8.49 -5.16
CA GLY A 148 6.37 -7.29 -4.97
C GLY A 148 6.68 -6.49 -6.24
N TYR A 149 6.30 -6.97 -7.42
CA TYR A 149 6.43 -6.23 -8.67
C TYR A 149 5.18 -5.40 -8.93
N ARG A 150 5.38 -4.12 -9.25
CA ARG A 150 4.33 -3.19 -9.68
C ARG A 150 4.33 -3.17 -11.22
N MET A 151 3.24 -3.57 -11.84
CA MET A 151 3.13 -3.74 -13.29
C MET A 151 1.93 -2.97 -13.82
N GLU A 152 2.13 -2.26 -14.93
CA GLU A 152 1.07 -1.65 -15.73
C GLU A 152 0.60 -2.68 -16.76
N LEU A 153 -0.66 -3.09 -16.71
CA LEU A 153 -1.20 -4.04 -17.69
C LEU A 153 -1.19 -3.45 -19.11
N GLU A 154 -1.43 -2.15 -19.24
CA GLU A 154 -1.38 -1.44 -20.53
C GLU A 154 0.02 -1.47 -21.16
N GLU A 155 1.09 -1.46 -20.35
CA GLU A 155 2.46 -1.59 -20.86
C GLU A 155 2.67 -2.98 -21.45
N ILE A 156 2.21 -4.02 -20.75
CA ILE A 156 2.27 -5.41 -21.22
C ILE A 156 1.47 -5.57 -22.51
N GLU A 157 0.24 -5.04 -22.56
CA GLU A 157 -0.61 -5.08 -23.76
C GLU A 157 0.06 -4.35 -24.94
N THR A 158 0.65 -3.19 -24.70
CA THR A 158 1.36 -2.42 -25.73
C THR A 158 2.52 -3.21 -26.32
N GLN A 159 3.30 -3.91 -25.48
CA GLN A 159 4.38 -4.77 -25.95
C GLN A 159 3.85 -6.00 -26.71
N LEU A 160 2.77 -6.61 -26.26
CA LEU A 160 2.15 -7.73 -26.94
C LEU A 160 1.62 -7.34 -28.32
N ARG A 161 0.98 -6.17 -28.46
CA ARG A 161 0.48 -5.65 -29.74
C ARG A 161 1.57 -5.37 -30.78
N GLN A 162 2.82 -5.19 -30.36
CA GLN A 162 3.96 -5.07 -31.27
C GLN A 162 4.39 -6.41 -31.88
N SER A 163 3.91 -7.51 -31.34
CA SER A 163 4.24 -8.86 -31.82
C SER A 163 3.37 -9.23 -33.01
N GLU A 164 3.98 -9.70 -34.12
CA GLU A 164 3.28 -10.20 -35.31
C GLU A 164 2.43 -11.46 -35.04
N PHE A 165 2.63 -12.12 -33.88
CA PHE A 165 1.90 -13.31 -33.49
C PHE A 165 0.63 -13.02 -32.67
N VAL A 166 0.45 -11.79 -32.21
CA VAL A 166 -0.74 -11.37 -31.46
C VAL A 166 -1.70 -10.66 -32.41
N LYS A 167 -2.91 -11.19 -32.53
CA LYS A 167 -4.01 -10.56 -33.25
C LYS A 167 -4.98 -9.95 -32.25
N GLU A 168 -5.53 -8.77 -32.60
CA GLU A 168 -6.60 -8.13 -31.84
C GLU A 168 -7.84 -9.03 -31.71
#